data_6b885a11400df66854e801757787db33
#
_entry.id   6b885a11400df66854e801757787db33
#
_cell.length_a   1.000
_cell.length_b   1.000
_cell.length_c   1.000
_cell.angle_alpha   90.00
_cell.angle_beta   90.00
_cell.angle_gamma   90.00
#
_symmetry.space_group_name_H-M   'P 1'
#
loop_
_entity.id
_entity.type
_entity.pdbx_description
1 polymer ?
#
loop_
_entity_poly.entity_id
_entity_poly.type
_entity_poly.pdbx_seq_one_letter_code
_entity_poly.pdbx_strand_id
1 'polypeptide(L)'
;MVTEPFEALGDPTRREILRLLGAEGLAVGEIAEAMPISRPAVSRHLRLLKDAGLVAERAEGTRRIYQLQAEGLEAVQAYVQGVWGEAANRFRLVAENTRD
;
A
#
# COMPACT_ATOMS: atom_id res chain seq x y z
N MET A 1 -12.42 -6.60 -13.98
CA MET A 1 -12.84 -6.10 -12.66
C MET A 1 -11.66 -5.40 -11.99
N VAL A 2 -11.87 -4.20 -11.50
CA VAL A 2 -10.82 -3.42 -10.86
C VAL A 2 -10.68 -3.86 -9.39
N THR A 3 -9.44 -4.15 -8.98
CA THR A 3 -9.15 -4.49 -7.59
C THR A 3 -9.28 -3.23 -6.73
N GLU A 4 -10.04 -3.29 -5.65
CA GLU A 4 -10.16 -2.14 -4.78
C GLU A 4 -9.07 -2.18 -3.69
N PRO A 5 -8.74 -1.01 -3.07
CA PRO A 5 -7.58 -0.92 -2.17
C PRO A 5 -7.59 -1.90 -0.99
N PHE A 6 -8.72 -2.12 -0.36
CA PHE A 6 -8.76 -3.00 0.82
C PHE A 6 -8.54 -4.46 0.44
N GLU A 7 -9.07 -4.87 -0.72
CA GLU A 7 -8.82 -6.20 -1.22
C GLU A 7 -7.33 -6.41 -1.48
N ALA A 8 -6.69 -5.43 -2.12
CA ALA A 8 -5.26 -5.50 -2.38
C ALA A 8 -4.45 -5.56 -1.09
N LEU A 9 -4.84 -4.79 -0.08
CA LEU A 9 -4.15 -4.78 1.21
C LEU A 9 -4.43 -6.01 2.07
N GLY A 10 -5.41 -6.81 1.68
CA GLY A 10 -5.78 -8.01 2.44
C GLY A 10 -4.74 -9.13 2.39
N ASP A 11 -3.82 -9.09 1.45
CA ASP A 11 -2.79 -10.11 1.30
C ASP A 11 -1.47 -9.69 1.96
N PRO A 12 -0.91 -10.51 2.87
CA PRO A 12 0.34 -10.16 3.55
C PRO A 12 1.52 -9.94 2.59
N THR A 13 1.59 -10.72 1.52
CA THR A 13 2.67 -10.60 0.54
C THR A 13 2.61 -9.24 -0.15
N ARG A 14 1.41 -8.80 -0.51
CA ARG A 14 1.25 -7.48 -1.13
C ARG A 14 1.61 -6.36 -0.17
N ARG A 15 1.26 -6.49 1.10
CA ARG A 15 1.67 -5.49 2.10
C ARG A 15 3.19 -5.40 2.22
N GLU A 16 3.87 -6.55 2.15
CA GLU A 16 5.33 -6.56 2.21
C GLU A 16 5.94 -5.89 0.98
N ILE A 17 5.38 -6.13 -0.19
CA ILE A 17 5.83 -5.45 -1.41
C ILE A 17 5.72 -3.93 -1.24
N LEU A 18 4.60 -3.45 -0.72
CA LEU A 18 4.42 -2.01 -0.48
C LEU A 18 5.49 -1.46 0.45
N ARG A 19 5.81 -2.22 1.51
CA ARG A 19 6.83 -1.82 2.45
C ARG A 19 8.21 -1.71 1.78
N LEU A 20 8.53 -2.64 0.91
CA LEU A 20 9.81 -2.66 0.21
C LEU A 20 9.96 -1.51 -0.77
N LEU A 21 8.87 -1.08 -1.41
CA LEU A 21 8.95 -0.04 -2.44
C LEU A 21 9.52 1.27 -1.91
N GLY A 22 9.10 1.69 -0.73
CA GLY A 22 9.57 2.95 -0.18
C GLY A 22 9.25 4.15 -1.08
N ALA A 23 9.95 5.25 -0.87
CA ALA A 23 9.71 6.48 -1.60
C ALA A 23 10.28 6.47 -3.03
N GLU A 24 11.36 5.74 -3.25
CA GLU A 24 12.04 5.76 -4.55
C GLU A 24 11.53 4.72 -5.54
N GLY A 25 10.93 3.66 -5.02
CA GLY A 25 10.43 2.58 -5.85
C GLY A 25 11.51 1.56 -6.20
N LEU A 26 11.06 0.44 -6.81
CA LEU A 26 11.94 -0.66 -7.18
C LEU A 26 11.47 -1.28 -8.49
N ALA A 27 12.41 -1.90 -9.21
CA ALA A 27 12.08 -2.73 -10.35
C ALA A 27 11.64 -4.12 -9.90
N VAL A 28 10.90 -4.84 -10.76
CA VAL A 28 10.39 -6.19 -10.45
C VAL A 28 11.51 -7.13 -9.99
N GLY A 29 12.66 -7.10 -10.68
CA GLY A 29 13.78 -7.95 -10.31
C GLY A 29 14.32 -7.68 -8.92
N GLU A 30 14.37 -6.42 -8.54
CA GLU A 30 14.83 -6.02 -7.20
C GLU A 30 13.87 -6.51 -6.12
N ILE A 31 12.58 -6.43 -6.37
CA ILE A 31 11.57 -6.93 -5.44
C ILE A 31 11.68 -8.45 -5.32
N ALA A 32 11.82 -9.14 -6.44
CA ALA A 32 11.93 -10.59 -6.44
C ALA A 32 13.17 -11.09 -5.71
N GLU A 33 14.28 -10.35 -5.79
CA GLU A 33 15.49 -10.70 -5.05
C GLU A 33 15.31 -10.57 -3.54
N ALA A 34 14.45 -9.63 -3.13
CA ALA A 34 14.23 -9.34 -1.71
C ALA A 34 13.16 -10.22 -1.06
N MET A 35 12.45 -11.00 -1.83
CA MET A 35 11.32 -11.79 -1.33
C MET A 35 11.41 -13.24 -1.75
N PRO A 36 10.90 -14.18 -0.92
CA PRO A 36 10.94 -15.62 -1.24
C PRO A 36 9.81 -16.03 -2.19
N ILE A 37 9.58 -15.26 -3.24
CA ILE A 37 8.57 -15.59 -4.26
C ILE A 37 9.16 -15.37 -5.64
N SER A 38 8.55 -15.99 -6.64
CA SER A 38 9.04 -15.91 -8.01
C SER A 38 8.77 -14.54 -8.62
N ARG A 39 9.54 -14.20 -9.64
CA ARG A 39 9.36 -12.97 -10.39
C ARG A 39 7.97 -12.85 -11.02
N PRO A 40 7.41 -13.92 -11.64
CA PRO A 40 6.03 -13.85 -12.10
C PRO A 40 5.00 -13.60 -11.00
N ALA A 41 5.23 -14.15 -9.80
CA ALA A 41 4.36 -13.88 -8.66
C ALA A 41 4.41 -12.42 -8.24
N VAL A 42 5.62 -11.83 -8.20
CA VAL A 42 5.78 -10.40 -7.92
C VAL A 42 5.01 -9.57 -8.95
N SER A 43 5.15 -9.90 -10.23
CA SER A 43 4.46 -9.17 -11.30
C SER A 43 2.95 -9.22 -11.13
N ARG A 44 2.41 -10.37 -10.73
CA ARG A 44 0.97 -10.52 -10.52
C ARG A 44 0.49 -9.67 -9.35
N HIS A 45 1.24 -9.68 -8.25
CA HIS A 45 0.90 -8.84 -7.09
C HIS A 45 0.96 -7.35 -7.43
N LEU A 46 1.98 -6.94 -8.18
CA LEU A 46 2.11 -5.54 -8.59
C LEU A 46 0.97 -5.09 -9.49
N ARG A 47 0.46 -5.98 -10.35
CA ARG A 47 -0.69 -5.66 -11.19
C ARG A 47 -1.92 -5.38 -10.34
N LEU A 48 -2.17 -6.20 -9.33
CA LEU A 48 -3.30 -5.99 -8.44
C LEU A 48 -3.16 -4.70 -7.63
N LEU A 49 -1.95 -4.42 -7.15
CA LEU A 49 -1.68 -3.18 -6.42
C LEU A 49 -1.85 -1.95 -7.31
N LYS A 50 -1.43 -2.06 -8.57
CA LYS A 50 -1.59 -0.97 -9.53
C LYS A 50 -3.07 -0.73 -9.83
N ASP A 51 -3.83 -1.81 -10.06
CA ASP A 51 -5.26 -1.70 -10.31
C ASP A 51 -6.00 -1.04 -9.14
N ALA A 52 -5.50 -1.25 -7.94
CA ALA A 52 -6.09 -0.67 -6.73
C ALA A 52 -5.66 0.78 -6.47
N GLY A 53 -4.76 1.32 -7.29
CA GLY A 53 -4.28 2.68 -7.12
C GLY A 53 -3.24 2.86 -6.01
N LEU A 54 -2.69 1.75 -5.50
CA LEU A 54 -1.69 1.79 -4.43
C LEU A 54 -0.26 1.91 -4.96
N VAL A 55 -0.05 1.54 -6.21
CA VAL A 55 1.25 1.51 -6.87
C VAL A 55 1.12 2.07 -8.27
N ALA A 56 2.11 2.83 -8.71
CA ALA A 56 2.22 3.30 -10.09
C ALA A 56 3.51 2.76 -10.68
N GLU A 57 3.56 2.64 -12.00
CA GLU A 57 4.79 2.27 -12.67
C GLU A 57 5.27 3.41 -13.57
N ARG A 58 6.58 3.53 -13.72
CA ARG A 58 7.17 4.46 -14.66
C ARG A 58 8.33 3.80 -15.40
N ALA A 59 8.58 4.27 -16.61
CA ALA A 59 9.71 3.80 -17.38
C ALA A 59 10.96 4.58 -16.96
N GLU A 60 12.08 3.86 -16.84
CA GLU A 60 13.38 4.45 -16.58
C GLU A 60 14.41 3.71 -17.43
N GLY A 61 14.71 4.25 -18.60
CA GLY A 61 15.47 3.53 -19.61
C GLY A 61 14.70 2.32 -20.09
N THR A 62 15.32 1.13 -19.99
CA THR A 62 14.70 -0.13 -20.35
C THR A 62 14.01 -0.80 -19.16
N ARG A 63 14.04 -0.15 -17.99
CA ARG A 63 13.48 -0.69 -16.77
C ARG A 63 12.12 -0.08 -16.49
N ARG A 64 11.29 -0.84 -15.75
CA ARG A 64 10.04 -0.34 -15.20
C ARG A 64 10.16 -0.29 -13.69
N ILE A 65 9.95 0.88 -13.14
CA ILE A 65 10.05 1.12 -11.70
C ILE A 65 8.65 1.23 -11.14
N TYR A 66 8.40 0.49 -10.06
CA TYR A 66 7.13 0.54 -9.34
C TYR A 66 7.32 1.35 -8.07
N GLN A 67 6.40 2.26 -7.80
CA GLN A 67 6.50 3.16 -6.66
C GLN A 67 5.12 3.35 -6.03
N LEU A 68 5.12 3.78 -4.77
CA LEU A 68 3.87 4.03 -4.06
C LEU A 68 3.09 5.18 -4.73
N GLN A 69 1.78 5.05 -4.74
CA GLN A 69 0.89 6.06 -5.32
C GLN A 69 -0.13 6.49 -4.28
N ALA A 70 -0.39 7.79 -4.21
CA ALA A 70 -1.23 8.38 -3.18
C ALA A 70 -2.72 8.06 -3.33
N GLU A 71 -3.19 7.80 -4.54
CA GLU A 71 -4.62 7.59 -4.80
C GLU A 71 -5.24 6.52 -3.91
N GLY A 72 -4.61 5.34 -3.87
CA GLY A 72 -5.10 4.24 -3.03
C GLY A 72 -4.98 4.56 -1.56
N LEU A 73 -3.89 5.22 -1.16
CA LEU A 73 -3.69 5.63 0.22
C LEU A 73 -4.80 6.60 0.67
N GLU A 74 -5.14 7.56 -0.18
CA GLU A 74 -6.19 8.52 0.14
C GLU A 74 -7.54 7.84 0.37
N ALA A 75 -7.87 6.84 -0.46
CA ALA A 75 -9.11 6.09 -0.30
C ALA A 75 -9.13 5.32 1.03
N VAL A 76 -8.00 4.70 1.39
CA VAL A 76 -7.88 3.97 2.66
C VAL A 76 -7.99 4.93 3.84
N GLN A 77 -7.29 6.07 3.79
CA GLN A 77 -7.35 7.08 4.85
C GLN A 77 -8.76 7.64 5.02
N ALA A 78 -9.46 7.90 3.92
CA ALA A 78 -10.82 8.41 3.98
C ALA A 78 -11.76 7.42 4.67
N TYR A 79 -11.61 6.13 4.38
CA TYR A 79 -12.42 5.11 5.02
C TYR A 79 -12.12 5.01 6.51
N VAL A 80 -10.85 4.94 6.87
CA VAL A 80 -10.43 4.86 8.28
C VAL A 80 -10.94 6.08 9.05
N GLN A 81 -10.79 7.26 8.49
CA GLN A 81 -11.24 8.49 9.14
C GLN A 81 -12.77 8.53 9.28
N GLY A 82 -13.49 8.06 8.25
CA GLY A 82 -14.93 8.01 8.29
C GLY A 82 -15.50 7.05 9.32
N VAL A 83 -14.82 5.92 9.53
CA VAL A 83 -15.30 4.88 10.47
C VAL A 83 -14.82 5.14 11.89
N TRP A 84 -13.54 5.45 12.06
CA TRP A 84 -12.91 5.55 13.38
C TRP A 84 -12.61 6.96 13.84
N GLY A 85 -12.70 7.96 12.97
CA GLY A 85 -12.27 9.32 13.31
C GLY A 85 -12.92 9.87 14.56
N GLU A 86 -14.22 9.78 14.66
CA GLU A 86 -14.95 10.26 15.82
C GLU A 86 -14.64 9.44 17.06
N ALA A 87 -14.59 8.13 16.94
CA ALA A 87 -14.27 7.23 18.04
C ALA A 87 -12.84 7.48 18.53
N ALA A 88 -11.89 7.69 17.62
CA ALA A 88 -10.51 8.00 17.99
C ALA A 88 -10.41 9.30 18.75
N ASN A 89 -11.18 10.32 18.35
CA ASN A 89 -11.20 11.58 19.05
C ASN A 89 -11.77 11.43 20.45
N ARG A 90 -12.81 10.62 20.62
CA ARG A 90 -13.38 10.33 21.93
C ARG A 90 -12.38 9.65 22.85
N PHE A 91 -11.68 8.65 22.32
CA PHE A 91 -10.66 7.96 23.10
C PHE A 91 -9.55 8.90 23.54
N ARG A 92 -9.15 9.81 22.65
CA ARG A 92 -8.11 10.79 22.95
C ARG A 92 -8.57 11.74 24.05
N LEU A 93 -9.80 12.24 23.95
CA LEU A 93 -10.36 13.16 24.96
C LEU A 93 -10.48 12.50 26.32
N VAL A 94 -10.93 11.25 26.37
CA VAL A 94 -11.03 10.50 27.62
C VAL A 94 -9.65 10.33 28.26
N ALA A 95 -8.66 9.93 27.45
CA ALA A 95 -7.30 9.75 27.93
C ALA A 95 -6.72 11.06 28.49
N GLU A 96 -6.98 12.19 27.82
CA GLU A 96 -6.52 13.49 28.28
C GLU A 96 -7.20 13.92 29.58
N ASN A 97 -8.49 13.63 29.70
CA ASN A 97 -9.25 13.98 30.90
C ASN A 97 -8.89 13.13 32.11
N THR A 98 -8.35 11.95 31.91
CA THR A 98 -7.95 11.07 33.00
C THR A 98 -6.49 11.28 33.45
N ARG A 99 -5.78 12.16 32.77
CA ARG A 99 -4.42 12.51 33.14
C ARG A 99 -4.45 13.55 34.26
N ASP A 100 -3.64 13.30 35.23
CA ASP A 100 -3.45 14.26 36.31
C ASP A 100 -2.28 15.18 36.02
#